data_168c070ad1e7b70777f5d69664b734c0
#
_entry.id   168c070ad1e7b70777f5d69664b734c0
#
_cell.length_a   1.000
_cell.length_b   1.000
_cell.length_c   1.000
_cell.angle_alpha   90.00
_cell.angle_beta   90.00
_cell.angle_gamma   90.00
#
_symmetry.space_group_name_H-M   'P 1'
#
loop_
_entity.id
_entity.type
_entity.pdbx_description
1 polymer ?
#
loop_
_entity_poly.entity_id
_entity_poly.type
_entity_poly.pdbx_seq_one_letter_code
_entity_poly.pdbx_strand_id
1 'polypeptide(L)'
;MRVEPLTCSLGAELKGVNLADAARDDDLFAEIRALLLKHRVLFLRDQDISRAEHVAFARRFGELEDHPVAGSDPENPGLVRIYKNPDQPNDRYENAWHTDATWRVAPPMGCVLRCVETPEVGGDTMWANMVLAYENLPEDIKTKIAGLRARHSIEASFGAAMPIEKRLALKEQFPDAEHPVVRVHPETGEKVLFVNAFTTHFTNYHTAANVRFGQDANPGAADLLRYLVSQANIPEYQVRWRWQKNSMAIWDNRSTQHYAVMDYQPCHRKMERAGIIGDVPF
;
A
#
# COMPACT_ATOMS: atom_id res chain seq x y z
N MET A 1 -18.10 -13.18 15.48
CA MET A 1 -17.21 -13.14 14.30
C MET A 1 -16.30 -14.36 14.30
N ARG A 2 -16.00 -14.96 13.14
CA ARG A 2 -15.04 -16.07 12.99
C ARG A 2 -13.86 -15.56 12.15
N VAL A 3 -12.63 -15.87 12.58
CA VAL A 3 -11.38 -15.46 11.94
C VAL A 3 -10.71 -16.68 11.32
N GLU A 4 -10.45 -16.63 10.01
CA GLU A 4 -9.79 -17.70 9.25
C GLU A 4 -8.47 -17.16 8.65
N PRO A 5 -7.30 -17.47 9.24
CA PRO A 5 -6.02 -17.11 8.65
C PRO A 5 -5.87 -17.74 7.25
N LEU A 6 -5.40 -16.97 6.27
CA LEU A 6 -5.21 -17.43 4.91
C LEU A 6 -3.80 -17.96 4.65
N THR A 7 -2.82 -17.36 5.32
CA THR A 7 -1.41 -17.83 5.30
C THR A 7 -0.82 -17.75 6.70
N CYS A 8 0.37 -18.33 6.88
CA CYS A 8 1.10 -18.22 8.15
C CYS A 8 1.67 -16.81 8.38
N SER A 9 1.86 -16.02 7.32
CA SER A 9 2.60 -14.76 7.35
C SER A 9 1.72 -13.52 7.46
N LEU A 10 0.54 -13.53 6.81
CA LEU A 10 -0.42 -12.42 6.82
C LEU A 10 -1.76 -12.85 6.22
N GLY A 11 -2.77 -12.00 6.45
CA GLY A 11 -4.09 -12.14 5.85
C GLY A 11 -5.01 -13.08 6.62
N ALA A 12 -6.19 -12.59 6.97
CA ALA A 12 -7.27 -13.37 7.55
C ALA A 12 -8.62 -12.99 6.93
N GLU A 13 -9.47 -13.98 6.67
CA GLU A 13 -10.85 -13.73 6.29
C GLU A 13 -11.73 -13.66 7.55
N LEU A 14 -12.52 -12.58 7.67
CA LEU A 14 -13.50 -12.39 8.72
C LEU A 14 -14.88 -12.81 8.21
N LYS A 15 -15.50 -13.77 8.90
CA LYS A 15 -16.82 -14.27 8.56
C LYS A 15 -17.85 -13.93 9.63
N GLY A 16 -19.10 -13.73 9.20
CA GLY A 16 -20.20 -13.42 10.11
C GLY A 16 -20.09 -12.03 10.74
N VAL A 17 -19.53 -11.06 10.01
CA VAL A 17 -19.46 -9.66 10.41
C VAL A 17 -19.86 -8.77 9.22
N ASN A 18 -20.55 -7.66 9.51
CA ASN A 18 -20.89 -6.62 8.57
C ASN A 18 -20.17 -5.33 8.97
N LEU A 19 -19.49 -4.67 8.04
CA LEU A 19 -18.71 -3.45 8.33
C LEU A 19 -19.60 -2.22 8.61
N ALA A 20 -20.83 -2.19 8.13
CA ALA A 20 -21.79 -1.14 8.51
C ALA A 20 -22.18 -1.24 10.00
N ASP A 21 -22.28 -2.46 10.56
CA ASP A 21 -22.51 -2.67 11.99
C ASP A 21 -21.26 -2.28 12.77
N ALA A 22 -20.07 -2.71 12.32
CA ALA A 22 -18.79 -2.36 12.95
C ALA A 22 -18.51 -0.85 12.96
N ALA A 23 -19.10 -0.09 12.04
CA ALA A 23 -19.00 1.37 12.04
C ALA A 23 -19.72 2.00 13.25
N ARG A 24 -20.68 1.30 13.88
CA ARG A 24 -21.53 1.78 14.97
C ARG A 24 -21.29 1.08 16.31
N ASP A 25 -20.49 0.02 16.30
CA ASP A 25 -20.19 -0.82 17.47
C ASP A 25 -18.71 -0.66 17.82
N ASP A 26 -18.44 -0.08 19.00
CA ASP A 26 -17.08 0.22 19.45
C ASP A 26 -16.28 -1.05 19.78
N ASP A 27 -16.90 -2.04 20.38
CA ASP A 27 -16.25 -3.30 20.75
C ASP A 27 -15.89 -4.10 19.49
N LEU A 28 -16.83 -4.20 18.55
CA LEU A 28 -16.60 -4.90 17.26
C LEU A 28 -15.51 -4.19 16.44
N PHE A 29 -15.52 -2.86 16.40
CA PHE A 29 -14.46 -2.11 15.72
C PHE A 29 -13.10 -2.32 16.38
N ALA A 30 -13.02 -2.30 17.72
CA ALA A 30 -11.77 -2.53 18.46
C ALA A 30 -11.22 -3.95 18.18
N GLU A 31 -12.09 -4.96 18.12
CA GLU A 31 -11.71 -6.34 17.75
C GLU A 31 -11.14 -6.38 16.31
N ILE A 32 -11.84 -5.76 15.34
CA ILE A 32 -11.37 -5.70 13.93
C ILE A 32 -10.02 -4.99 13.84
N ARG A 33 -9.84 -3.88 14.58
CA ARG A 33 -8.57 -3.14 14.60
C ARG A 33 -7.43 -3.97 15.18
N ALA A 34 -7.66 -4.70 16.25
CA ALA A 34 -6.67 -5.61 16.84
C ALA A 34 -6.29 -6.74 15.86
N LEU A 35 -7.28 -7.29 15.14
CA LEU A 35 -7.05 -8.29 14.10
C LEU A 35 -6.27 -7.73 12.91
N LEU A 36 -6.52 -6.47 12.53
CA LEU A 36 -5.74 -5.80 11.47
C LEU A 36 -4.27 -5.68 11.85
N LEU A 37 -3.96 -5.26 13.07
CA LEU A 37 -2.57 -5.19 13.56
C LEU A 37 -1.91 -6.57 13.61
N LYS A 38 -2.66 -7.61 13.97
CA LYS A 38 -2.16 -8.99 14.04
C LYS A 38 -1.94 -9.61 12.66
N HIS A 39 -2.91 -9.48 11.76
CA HIS A 39 -2.92 -10.15 10.46
C HIS A 39 -2.50 -9.26 9.29
N ARG A 40 -2.35 -7.95 9.50
CA ARG A 40 -1.91 -6.91 8.55
C ARG A 40 -2.86 -6.66 7.38
N VAL A 41 -3.61 -7.67 6.97
CA VAL A 41 -4.67 -7.58 5.95
C VAL A 41 -5.86 -8.42 6.40
N LEU A 42 -7.06 -7.83 6.33
CA LEU A 42 -8.32 -8.50 6.61
C LEU A 42 -9.18 -8.52 5.35
N PHE A 43 -9.84 -9.64 5.13
CA PHE A 43 -10.70 -9.88 3.98
C PHE A 43 -12.12 -10.20 4.45
N LEU A 44 -13.10 -9.70 3.71
CA LEU A 44 -14.51 -9.94 3.99
C LEU A 44 -15.25 -10.23 2.68
N ARG A 45 -16.19 -11.16 2.72
CA ARG A 45 -17.15 -11.43 1.65
C ARG A 45 -18.49 -10.78 1.97
N ASP A 46 -19.35 -10.69 0.96
CA ASP A 46 -20.76 -10.37 1.08
C ASP A 46 -21.05 -9.05 1.84
N GLN A 47 -20.18 -8.06 1.69
CA GLN A 47 -20.36 -6.74 2.28
C GLN A 47 -21.24 -5.87 1.38
N ASP A 48 -22.56 -6.11 1.43
CA ASP A 48 -23.53 -5.29 0.70
C ASP A 48 -23.87 -4.04 1.50
N ILE A 49 -22.94 -3.09 1.51
CA ILE A 49 -23.03 -1.82 2.23
C ILE A 49 -23.07 -0.65 1.25
N SER A 50 -23.67 0.46 1.65
CA SER A 50 -23.65 1.71 0.88
C SER A 50 -22.26 2.37 0.90
N ARG A 51 -22.03 3.34 0.00
CA ARG A 51 -20.80 4.15 0.02
C ARG A 51 -20.66 4.95 1.31
N ALA A 52 -21.78 5.49 1.82
CA ALA A 52 -21.79 6.21 3.09
C ALA A 52 -21.35 5.31 4.26
N GLU A 53 -21.81 4.07 4.31
CA GLU A 53 -21.40 3.10 5.35
C GLU A 53 -19.93 2.68 5.17
N HIS A 54 -19.46 2.51 3.93
CA HIS A 54 -18.03 2.28 3.64
C HIS A 54 -17.16 3.42 4.20
N VAL A 55 -17.52 4.68 3.89
CA VAL A 55 -16.82 5.88 4.40
C VAL A 55 -16.93 5.96 5.92
N ALA A 56 -18.12 5.69 6.51
CA ALA A 56 -18.32 5.73 7.95
C ALA A 56 -17.42 4.72 8.68
N PHE A 57 -17.31 3.49 8.16
CA PHE A 57 -16.41 2.49 8.71
C PHE A 57 -14.94 2.90 8.58
N ALA A 58 -14.51 3.36 7.41
CA ALA A 58 -13.11 3.78 7.20
C ALA A 58 -12.72 4.94 8.12
N ARG A 59 -13.61 5.89 8.37
CA ARG A 59 -13.42 7.02 9.31
C ARG A 59 -13.20 6.62 10.76
N ARG A 60 -13.55 5.38 11.15
CA ARG A 60 -13.24 4.85 12.48
C ARG A 60 -11.73 4.70 12.71
N PHE A 61 -10.95 4.51 11.65
CA PHE A 61 -9.48 4.45 11.74
C PHE A 61 -8.82 5.82 11.79
N GLY A 62 -9.46 6.86 11.27
CA GLY A 62 -8.94 8.24 11.21
C GLY A 62 -9.55 9.06 10.08
N GLU A 63 -8.97 10.22 9.83
CA GLU A 63 -9.35 11.08 8.71
C GLU A 63 -9.05 10.40 7.37
N LEU A 64 -9.94 10.61 6.39
CA LEU A 64 -9.75 10.07 5.04
C LEU A 64 -8.97 11.05 4.18
N GLU A 65 -8.13 10.49 3.30
CA GLU A 65 -7.38 11.27 2.33
C GLU A 65 -8.19 11.54 1.05
N ASP A 66 -7.97 12.72 0.45
CA ASP A 66 -8.36 12.98 -0.94
C ASP A 66 -7.24 12.54 -1.88
N HIS A 67 -7.56 11.70 -2.87
CA HIS A 67 -6.55 11.23 -3.81
C HIS A 67 -6.23 12.32 -4.84
N PRO A 68 -4.94 12.73 -5.00
CA PRO A 68 -4.57 13.91 -5.78
C PRO A 68 -4.83 13.80 -7.28
N VAL A 69 -4.89 12.56 -7.80
CA VAL A 69 -5.06 12.30 -9.24
C VAL A 69 -6.48 11.82 -9.55
N ALA A 70 -7.04 10.94 -8.71
CA ALA A 70 -8.38 10.36 -8.95
C ALA A 70 -9.52 11.19 -8.35
N GLY A 71 -9.22 12.08 -7.38
CA GLY A 71 -10.21 12.86 -6.65
C GLY A 71 -11.09 12.02 -5.74
N SER A 72 -12.02 12.68 -5.03
CA SER A 72 -13.03 12.03 -4.19
C SER A 72 -14.38 11.97 -4.86
N ASP A 73 -15.19 10.99 -4.46
CA ASP A 73 -16.61 10.97 -4.78
C ASP A 73 -17.31 12.21 -4.21
N PRO A 74 -18.04 13.01 -5.02
CA PRO A 74 -18.65 14.26 -4.57
C PRO A 74 -19.68 14.07 -3.43
N GLU A 75 -20.37 12.93 -3.43
CA GLU A 75 -21.40 12.62 -2.42
C GLU A 75 -20.80 11.93 -1.18
N ASN A 76 -19.63 11.34 -1.32
CA ASN A 76 -18.93 10.59 -0.27
C ASN A 76 -17.46 11.01 -0.20
N PRO A 77 -17.12 12.19 0.32
CA PRO A 77 -15.74 12.69 0.39
C PRO A 77 -14.80 11.73 1.12
N GLY A 78 -13.62 11.50 0.55
CA GLY A 78 -12.65 10.50 0.99
C GLY A 78 -12.81 9.13 0.33
N LEU A 79 -13.85 8.92 -0.50
CA LEU A 79 -14.01 7.70 -1.30
C LEU A 79 -13.51 7.93 -2.73
N VAL A 80 -12.57 7.14 -3.16
CA VAL A 80 -11.99 7.17 -4.51
C VAL A 80 -12.57 6.03 -5.35
N ARG A 81 -13.01 6.35 -6.58
CA ARG A 81 -13.48 5.36 -7.55
C ARG A 81 -12.34 4.95 -8.47
N ILE A 82 -11.94 3.69 -8.43
CA ILE A 82 -10.92 3.10 -9.30
C ILE A 82 -11.63 2.23 -10.32
N TYR A 83 -12.04 2.84 -11.44
CA TYR A 83 -12.79 2.18 -12.49
C TYR A 83 -11.92 1.98 -13.72
N LYS A 84 -11.69 0.72 -14.08
CA LYS A 84 -10.98 0.32 -15.30
C LYS A 84 -11.99 -0.22 -16.31
N ASN A 85 -11.98 0.38 -17.51
CA ASN A 85 -12.83 -0.04 -18.62
C ASN A 85 -12.00 -0.76 -19.67
N PRO A 86 -12.61 -1.65 -20.49
CA PRO A 86 -11.91 -2.42 -21.52
C PRO A 86 -11.12 -1.58 -22.53
N ASP A 87 -11.62 -0.38 -22.85
CA ASP A 87 -11.05 0.52 -23.87
C ASP A 87 -9.99 1.47 -23.30
N GLN A 88 -9.73 1.45 -21.98
CA GLN A 88 -8.72 2.30 -21.38
C GLN A 88 -7.32 1.71 -21.54
N PRO A 89 -6.31 2.55 -21.81
CA PRO A 89 -4.92 2.13 -21.75
C PRO A 89 -4.62 1.50 -20.39
N ASN A 90 -3.86 0.43 -20.42
CA ASN A 90 -3.46 -0.28 -19.21
C ASN A 90 -2.34 0.52 -18.51
N ASP A 91 -2.71 1.41 -17.61
CA ASP A 91 -1.77 2.15 -16.75
C ASP A 91 -1.20 1.19 -15.73
N ARG A 92 -0.03 0.64 -16.01
CA ARG A 92 0.59 -0.44 -15.23
C ARG A 92 1.22 -0.01 -13.90
N TYR A 93 0.97 1.18 -13.39
CA TYR A 93 1.60 1.64 -12.14
C TYR A 93 1.16 0.84 -10.90
N GLU A 94 -0.07 0.32 -10.89
CA GLU A 94 -0.59 -0.53 -9.82
C GLU A 94 -0.07 -1.99 -9.91
N ASN A 95 0.54 -2.36 -11.05
CA ASN A 95 1.11 -3.66 -11.34
C ASN A 95 2.60 -3.68 -10.96
N ALA A 96 2.89 -3.21 -9.76
CA ALA A 96 4.20 -3.25 -9.11
C ALA A 96 3.99 -3.39 -7.60
N TRP A 97 4.91 -4.03 -6.91
CA TRP A 97 4.89 -4.07 -5.45
C TRP A 97 5.09 -2.67 -4.87
N HIS A 98 4.10 -2.18 -4.16
CA HIS A 98 4.14 -0.85 -3.57
C HIS A 98 3.37 -0.75 -2.26
N THR A 99 3.79 0.21 -1.46
CA THR A 99 3.02 0.79 -0.36
C THR A 99 2.40 2.07 -0.88
N ASP A 100 1.11 2.28 -0.63
CA ASP A 100 0.37 3.44 -1.15
C ASP A 100 1.01 4.76 -0.75
N ALA A 101 1.11 5.66 -1.73
CA ALA A 101 1.46 7.07 -1.59
C ALA A 101 2.69 7.37 -0.72
N THR A 102 3.72 6.52 -0.75
CA THR A 102 4.97 6.76 0.00
C THR A 102 5.74 8.01 -0.46
N TRP A 103 5.34 8.62 -1.55
CA TRP A 103 5.79 9.94 -1.97
C TRP A 103 5.23 11.10 -1.14
N ARG A 104 4.26 10.85 -0.22
CA ARG A 104 3.81 11.82 0.79
C ARG A 104 4.71 11.80 2.01
N VAL A 105 4.82 12.94 2.69
CA VAL A 105 5.52 13.04 3.99
C VAL A 105 4.87 12.14 5.05
N ALA A 106 3.53 12.07 5.06
CA ALA A 106 2.76 11.14 5.85
C ALA A 106 1.94 10.24 4.92
N PRO A 107 2.44 9.05 4.55
CA PRO A 107 1.71 8.08 3.76
C PRO A 107 0.45 7.57 4.49
N PRO A 108 -0.57 7.07 3.78
CA PRO A 108 -1.75 6.48 4.43
C PRO A 108 -1.39 5.40 5.46
N MET A 109 -2.10 5.39 6.61
CA MET A 109 -1.95 4.31 7.59
C MET A 109 -2.51 2.98 7.05
N GLY A 110 -3.54 3.05 6.22
CA GLY A 110 -4.24 1.90 5.68
C GLY A 110 -5.31 2.29 4.69
N CYS A 111 -5.94 1.29 4.12
CA CYS A 111 -7.02 1.45 3.17
C CYS A 111 -8.15 0.46 3.44
N VAL A 112 -9.37 0.88 3.13
CA VAL A 112 -10.55 0.02 3.01
C VAL A 112 -10.96 0.00 1.55
N LEU A 113 -10.85 -1.15 0.89
CA LEU A 113 -11.12 -1.33 -0.53
C LEU A 113 -12.31 -2.25 -0.72
N ARG A 114 -13.31 -1.81 -1.49
CA ARG A 114 -14.49 -2.58 -1.86
C ARG A 114 -14.46 -2.94 -3.33
N CYS A 115 -14.83 -4.17 -3.65
CA CYS A 115 -15.09 -4.62 -5.01
C CYS A 115 -16.55 -4.38 -5.38
N VAL A 116 -16.78 -3.51 -6.38
CA VAL A 116 -18.13 -3.23 -6.93
C VAL A 116 -18.41 -4.15 -8.11
N GLU A 117 -17.41 -4.32 -8.99
CA GLU A 117 -17.49 -5.16 -10.17
C GLU A 117 -16.11 -5.73 -10.47
N THR A 118 -16.04 -7.00 -10.78
CA THR A 118 -14.79 -7.71 -11.13
C THR A 118 -15.08 -8.76 -12.20
N PRO A 119 -14.10 -9.08 -13.06
CA PRO A 119 -14.22 -10.21 -13.96
C PRO A 119 -14.37 -11.51 -13.16
N GLU A 120 -14.92 -12.54 -13.81
CA GLU A 120 -15.05 -13.87 -13.20
C GLU A 120 -13.69 -14.49 -12.86
N VAL A 121 -12.69 -14.22 -13.69
CA VAL A 121 -11.30 -14.70 -13.52
C VAL A 121 -10.34 -13.54 -13.73
N GLY A 122 -9.32 -13.47 -12.89
CA GLY A 122 -8.30 -12.40 -12.95
C GLY A 122 -8.65 -11.17 -12.10
N GLY A 123 -7.78 -10.17 -12.15
CA GLY A 123 -7.93 -8.92 -11.38
C GLY A 123 -7.71 -9.07 -9.88
N ASP A 124 -7.04 -10.13 -9.44
CA ASP A 124 -6.70 -10.35 -8.04
C ASP A 124 -5.81 -9.25 -7.48
N THR A 125 -5.71 -9.19 -6.17
CA THR A 125 -4.69 -8.36 -5.51
C THR A 125 -3.86 -9.24 -4.58
N MET A 126 -2.56 -8.94 -4.50
CA MET A 126 -1.62 -9.61 -3.62
C MET A 126 -1.10 -8.64 -2.58
N TRP A 127 -0.79 -9.12 -1.39
CA TRP A 127 -0.12 -8.36 -0.33
C TRP A 127 1.11 -9.11 0.15
N ALA A 128 2.13 -8.37 0.57
CA ALA A 128 3.37 -8.89 1.12
C ALA A 128 3.64 -8.32 2.51
N ASN A 129 4.09 -9.16 3.45
CA ASN A 129 4.45 -8.79 4.82
C ASN A 129 5.88 -8.23 4.86
N MET A 130 5.98 -6.91 5.02
CA MET A 130 7.28 -6.23 5.02
C MET A 130 7.98 -6.23 6.38
N VAL A 131 7.31 -6.68 7.45
CA VAL A 131 7.96 -7.01 8.73
C VAL A 131 8.79 -8.27 8.57
N LEU A 132 8.19 -9.37 8.06
CA LEU A 132 8.93 -10.60 7.77
C LEU A 132 10.04 -10.37 6.74
N ALA A 133 9.80 -9.51 5.75
CA ALA A 133 10.83 -9.12 4.79
C ALA A 133 12.06 -8.50 5.48
N TYR A 134 11.86 -7.66 6.51
CA TYR A 134 12.95 -7.13 7.33
C TYR A 134 13.58 -8.20 8.24
N GLU A 135 12.75 -8.96 8.96
CA GLU A 135 13.21 -9.94 9.94
C GLU A 135 14.12 -11.02 9.33
N ASN A 136 13.82 -11.42 8.10
CA ASN A 136 14.58 -12.45 7.40
C ASN A 136 15.76 -11.92 6.57
N LEU A 137 16.06 -10.61 6.60
CA LEU A 137 17.29 -10.10 5.99
C LEU A 137 18.52 -10.65 6.73
N PRO A 138 19.62 -10.93 6.02
CA PRO A 138 20.90 -11.22 6.62
C PRO A 138 21.36 -10.10 7.58
N GLU A 139 22.03 -10.45 8.68
CA GLU A 139 22.44 -9.48 9.70
C GLU A 139 23.41 -8.41 9.20
N ASP A 140 24.27 -8.75 8.25
CA ASP A 140 25.15 -7.79 7.56
C ASP A 140 24.35 -6.78 6.75
N ILE A 141 23.26 -7.19 6.10
CA ILE A 141 22.35 -6.30 5.39
C ILE A 141 21.58 -5.42 6.38
N LYS A 142 21.02 -5.96 7.47
CA LYS A 142 20.36 -5.17 8.52
C LYS A 142 21.30 -4.11 9.09
N THR A 143 22.54 -4.47 9.35
CA THR A 143 23.58 -3.54 9.82
C THR A 143 23.83 -2.45 8.77
N LYS A 144 23.94 -2.82 7.51
CA LYS A 144 24.24 -1.91 6.41
C LYS A 144 23.12 -0.90 6.16
N ILE A 145 21.87 -1.29 6.36
CA ILE A 145 20.69 -0.43 6.12
C ILE A 145 20.23 0.35 7.35
N ALA A 146 20.84 0.05 8.53
CA ALA A 146 20.51 0.77 9.75
C ALA A 146 20.77 2.27 9.60
N GLY A 147 19.74 3.08 9.83
CA GLY A 147 19.81 4.55 9.69
C GLY A 147 19.85 5.06 8.25
N LEU A 148 19.78 4.20 7.23
CA LEU A 148 19.62 4.66 5.85
C LEU A 148 18.26 5.31 5.63
N ARG A 149 18.28 6.35 4.80
CA ARG A 149 17.07 7.04 4.31
C ARG A 149 17.00 6.95 2.80
N ALA A 150 15.80 6.93 2.28
CA ALA A 150 15.55 6.82 0.85
C ALA A 150 14.52 7.84 0.37
N ARG A 151 14.66 8.25 -0.88
CA ARG A 151 13.74 9.17 -1.55
C ARG A 151 12.65 8.41 -2.27
N HIS A 152 11.41 8.83 -2.04
CA HIS A 152 10.21 8.32 -2.68
C HIS A 152 9.60 9.41 -3.55
N SER A 153 9.25 9.08 -4.79
CA SER A 153 8.79 10.05 -5.79
C SER A 153 7.46 9.64 -6.40
N ILE A 154 6.53 10.61 -6.49
CA ILE A 154 5.28 10.43 -7.23
C ILE A 154 5.56 10.19 -8.74
N GLU A 155 6.66 10.70 -9.24
CA GLU A 155 7.08 10.50 -10.62
C GLU A 155 7.43 9.04 -10.91
N ALA A 156 8.01 8.33 -9.96
CA ALA A 156 8.25 6.89 -10.06
C ALA A 156 6.94 6.07 -10.09
N SER A 157 5.87 6.61 -9.47
CA SER A 157 4.54 6.00 -9.47
C SER A 157 3.80 6.21 -10.79
N PHE A 158 3.59 7.47 -11.17
CA PHE A 158 2.71 7.85 -12.28
C PHE A 158 3.45 8.40 -13.50
N GLY A 159 4.74 8.69 -13.37
CA GLY A 159 5.48 9.51 -14.33
C GLY A 159 5.73 8.87 -15.69
N ALA A 160 5.87 7.54 -15.77
CA ALA A 160 6.27 6.87 -17.01
C ALA A 160 5.28 7.05 -18.18
N ALA A 161 3.99 7.24 -17.87
CA ALA A 161 2.91 7.39 -18.85
C ALA A 161 2.47 8.86 -19.06
N MET A 162 3.03 9.82 -18.29
CA MET A 162 2.59 11.22 -18.33
C MET A 162 3.49 12.09 -19.22
N PRO A 163 2.90 13.08 -19.96
CA PRO A 163 3.67 14.15 -20.59
C PRO A 163 4.52 14.92 -19.58
N ILE A 164 5.69 15.43 -20.03
CA ILE A 164 6.68 16.06 -19.16
C ILE A 164 6.11 17.25 -18.37
N GLU A 165 5.25 18.05 -18.99
CA GLU A 165 4.64 19.22 -18.35
C GLU A 165 3.74 18.82 -17.17
N LYS A 166 2.96 17.74 -17.34
CA LYS A 166 2.12 17.19 -16.25
C LYS A 166 2.96 16.60 -15.14
N ARG A 167 4.07 15.93 -15.48
CA ARG A 167 4.99 15.37 -14.47
C ARG A 167 5.61 16.47 -13.61
N LEU A 168 6.08 17.56 -14.24
CA LEU A 168 6.68 18.69 -13.53
C LEU A 168 5.66 19.37 -12.60
N ALA A 169 4.43 19.62 -13.08
CA ALA A 169 3.36 20.19 -12.27
C ALA A 169 3.00 19.28 -11.07
N LEU A 170 2.94 17.97 -11.30
CA LEU A 170 2.67 16.99 -10.24
C LEU A 170 3.78 16.96 -9.19
N LYS A 171 5.04 17.05 -9.63
CA LYS A 171 6.22 17.09 -8.73
C LYS A 171 6.30 18.40 -7.93
N GLU A 172 5.87 19.53 -8.50
CA GLU A 172 5.77 20.79 -7.78
C GLU A 172 4.69 20.72 -6.68
N GLN A 173 3.55 20.12 -6.99
CA GLN A 173 2.47 19.92 -6.02
C GLN A 173 2.82 18.88 -4.94
N PHE A 174 3.53 17.83 -5.31
CA PHE A 174 3.96 16.75 -4.43
C PHE A 174 5.48 16.55 -4.55
N PRO A 175 6.27 17.39 -3.84
CA PRO A 175 7.71 17.19 -3.75
C PRO A 175 8.06 15.80 -3.21
N ASP A 176 9.17 15.24 -3.68
CA ASP A 176 9.65 13.95 -3.22
C ASP A 176 9.76 13.89 -1.69
N ALA A 177 9.28 12.81 -1.09
CA ALA A 177 9.43 12.57 0.33
C ALA A 177 10.68 11.76 0.64
N GLU A 178 11.23 11.94 1.83
CA GLU A 178 12.34 11.15 2.34
C GLU A 178 11.90 10.34 3.57
N HIS A 179 12.08 9.02 3.51
CA HIS A 179 11.71 8.10 4.59
C HIS A 179 12.88 7.24 5.04
N PRO A 180 12.85 6.68 6.27
CA PRO A 180 13.78 5.66 6.68
C PRO A 180 13.58 4.39 5.82
N VAL A 181 14.67 3.74 5.46
CA VAL A 181 14.66 2.42 4.78
C VAL A 181 14.03 1.35 5.66
N VAL A 182 14.21 1.48 6.96
CA VAL A 182 13.57 0.65 8.00
C VAL A 182 12.79 1.59 8.91
N ARG A 183 11.45 1.56 8.80
CA ARG A 183 10.60 2.31 9.73
C ARG A 183 10.22 1.46 10.93
N VAL A 184 9.85 2.11 12.03
CA VAL A 184 9.17 1.46 13.16
C VAL A 184 7.67 1.60 12.99
N HIS A 185 6.94 0.49 13.17
CA HIS A 185 5.47 0.55 13.16
C HIS A 185 4.96 1.25 14.43
N PRO A 186 4.15 2.31 14.33
CA PRO A 186 3.84 3.18 15.47
C PRO A 186 3.01 2.52 16.58
N GLU A 187 2.30 1.44 16.27
CA GLU A 187 1.43 0.76 17.24
C GLU A 187 2.01 -0.58 17.73
N THR A 188 2.72 -1.32 16.87
CA THR A 188 3.27 -2.64 17.24
C THR A 188 4.74 -2.58 17.65
N GLY A 189 5.46 -1.51 17.30
CA GLY A 189 6.90 -1.37 17.54
C GLY A 189 7.79 -2.23 16.64
N GLU A 190 7.20 -2.99 15.70
CA GLU A 190 7.91 -3.85 14.79
C GLU A 190 8.70 -3.03 13.75
N LYS A 191 9.86 -3.55 13.35
CA LYS A 191 10.64 -2.96 12.25
C LYS A 191 10.11 -3.45 10.91
N VAL A 192 9.96 -2.54 9.97
CA VAL A 192 9.38 -2.77 8.64
C VAL A 192 10.36 -2.34 7.56
N LEU A 193 10.61 -3.18 6.58
CA LEU A 193 11.35 -2.79 5.39
C LEU A 193 10.48 -1.85 4.53
N PHE A 194 10.86 -0.56 4.49
CA PHE A 194 10.03 0.51 3.93
C PHE A 194 10.62 1.10 2.64
N VAL A 195 10.90 0.23 1.67
CA VAL A 195 11.29 0.56 0.30
C VAL A 195 10.42 -0.21 -0.68
N ASN A 196 10.05 0.41 -1.79
CA ASN A 196 9.14 -0.16 -2.79
C ASN A 196 9.42 0.41 -4.20
N ALA A 197 8.55 0.13 -5.17
CA ALA A 197 8.71 0.60 -6.55
C ALA A 197 8.75 2.14 -6.69
N PHE A 198 8.29 2.90 -5.70
CA PHE A 198 8.33 4.38 -5.71
C PHE A 198 9.62 4.95 -5.11
N THR A 199 10.48 4.09 -4.58
CA THR A 199 11.79 4.47 -4.02
C THR A 199 12.80 4.64 -5.14
N THR A 200 13.43 5.81 -5.22
CA THR A 200 14.35 6.15 -6.31
C THR A 200 15.82 5.90 -5.96
N HIS A 201 16.25 6.32 -4.77
CA HIS A 201 17.64 6.17 -4.30
C HIS A 201 17.75 6.42 -2.79
N PHE A 202 18.88 6.00 -2.20
CA PHE A 202 19.23 6.38 -0.83
C PHE A 202 19.77 7.82 -0.79
N THR A 203 19.38 8.58 0.21
CA THR A 203 19.77 9.98 0.36
C THR A 203 21.06 10.16 1.19
N ASN A 204 21.38 9.18 2.05
CA ASN A 204 22.52 9.23 2.97
C ASN A 204 23.46 8.00 2.88
N TYR A 205 23.40 7.25 1.79
CA TYR A 205 24.31 6.11 1.55
C TYR A 205 25.75 6.57 1.30
N HIS A 206 25.92 7.71 0.64
CA HIS A 206 27.20 8.26 0.26
C HIS A 206 27.79 9.11 1.37
N THR A 207 29.00 8.79 1.77
CA THR A 207 29.81 9.60 2.68
C THR A 207 30.90 10.33 1.88
N ALA A 208 31.53 11.34 2.48
CA ALA A 208 32.66 12.05 1.85
C ALA A 208 33.78 11.10 1.40
N ALA A 209 33.90 9.92 2.04
CA ALA A 209 34.90 8.91 1.69
C ALA A 209 34.56 8.09 0.43
N ASN A 210 33.28 7.96 0.08
CA ASN A 210 32.83 7.11 -1.03
C ASN A 210 32.13 7.87 -2.19
N VAL A 211 31.98 9.20 -2.07
CA VAL A 211 31.51 10.05 -3.17
C VAL A 211 32.69 10.42 -4.04
N ARG A 212 32.63 10.13 -5.33
CA ARG A 212 33.56 10.59 -6.33
C ARG A 212 32.84 11.55 -7.28
N PHE A 213 33.44 12.72 -7.53
CA PHE A 213 32.95 13.70 -8.49
C PHE A 213 31.54 14.25 -8.24
N GLY A 214 31.05 14.24 -6.99
CA GLY A 214 29.69 14.71 -6.66
C GLY A 214 28.56 13.89 -7.27
N GLN A 215 28.85 12.66 -7.70
CA GLN A 215 27.85 11.78 -8.30
C GLN A 215 27.38 10.72 -7.30
N ASP A 216 26.07 10.64 -7.10
CA ASP A 216 25.40 9.61 -6.30
C ASP A 216 25.31 8.24 -7.00
N ALA A 217 25.97 8.09 -8.14
CA ALA A 217 25.96 6.86 -8.93
C ALA A 217 26.95 5.83 -8.34
N ASN A 218 26.63 5.28 -7.17
CA ASN A 218 27.33 4.12 -6.64
C ASN A 218 26.58 2.85 -7.05
N PRO A 219 27.15 1.97 -7.92
CA PRO A 219 26.51 0.73 -8.32
C PRO A 219 26.09 -0.14 -7.13
N GLY A 220 26.86 -0.16 -6.05
CA GLY A 220 26.53 -0.91 -4.84
C GLY A 220 25.27 -0.40 -4.13
N ALA A 221 24.97 0.89 -4.17
CA ALA A 221 23.75 1.47 -3.63
C ALA A 221 22.52 1.02 -4.43
N ALA A 222 22.61 1.07 -5.76
CA ALA A 222 21.53 0.63 -6.65
C ALA A 222 21.28 -0.89 -6.53
N ASP A 223 22.33 -1.69 -6.41
CA ASP A 223 22.21 -3.15 -6.20
C ASP A 223 21.55 -3.46 -4.87
N LEU A 224 21.94 -2.78 -3.80
CA LEU A 224 21.33 -2.94 -2.49
C LEU A 224 19.84 -2.54 -2.53
N LEU A 225 19.50 -1.41 -3.14
CA LEU A 225 18.10 -0.97 -3.25
C LEU A 225 17.27 -1.99 -4.02
N ARG A 226 17.75 -2.49 -5.16
CA ARG A 226 17.08 -3.54 -5.94
C ARG A 226 16.86 -4.81 -5.13
N TYR A 227 17.88 -5.25 -4.39
CA TYR A 227 17.79 -6.40 -3.49
C TYR A 227 16.70 -6.19 -2.43
N LEU A 228 16.67 -5.02 -1.77
CA LEU A 228 15.66 -4.71 -0.75
C LEU A 228 14.24 -4.63 -1.31
N VAL A 229 14.06 -3.97 -2.46
CA VAL A 229 12.74 -3.90 -3.13
C VAL A 229 12.27 -5.27 -3.58
N SER A 230 13.18 -6.16 -4.00
CA SER A 230 12.82 -7.51 -4.43
C SER A 230 12.34 -8.43 -3.30
N GLN A 231 12.50 -8.05 -2.02
CA GLN A 231 12.03 -8.88 -0.90
C GLN A 231 10.50 -9.08 -0.89
N ALA A 232 9.74 -8.15 -1.44
CA ALA A 232 8.29 -8.32 -1.61
C ALA A 232 7.92 -9.47 -2.57
N ASN A 233 8.85 -9.93 -3.42
CA ASN A 233 8.61 -11.02 -4.36
C ASN A 233 8.69 -12.43 -3.74
N ILE A 234 9.09 -12.55 -2.47
CA ILE A 234 9.22 -13.84 -1.78
C ILE A 234 7.82 -14.40 -1.49
N PRO A 235 7.45 -15.58 -2.05
CA PRO A 235 6.08 -16.11 -1.95
C PRO A 235 5.63 -16.38 -0.51
N GLU A 236 6.55 -16.75 0.39
CA GLU A 236 6.25 -17.03 1.80
C GLU A 236 5.76 -15.81 2.57
N TYR A 237 6.02 -14.61 2.06
CA TYR A 237 5.56 -13.35 2.65
C TYR A 237 4.23 -12.87 2.08
N GLN A 238 3.63 -13.61 1.14
CA GLN A 238 2.53 -13.14 0.33
C GLN A 238 1.21 -13.80 0.66
N VAL A 239 0.12 -13.06 0.44
CA VAL A 239 -1.25 -13.59 0.31
C VAL A 239 -1.85 -13.06 -0.98
N ARG A 240 -2.62 -13.90 -1.68
CA ARG A 240 -3.37 -13.53 -2.90
C ARG A 240 -4.85 -13.63 -2.63
N TRP A 241 -5.60 -12.58 -2.99
CA TRP A 241 -7.03 -12.50 -2.83
C TRP A 241 -7.74 -12.41 -4.17
N ARG A 242 -8.64 -13.36 -4.41
CA ARG A 242 -9.54 -13.35 -5.56
C ARG A 242 -10.79 -12.56 -5.19
N TRP A 243 -11.03 -11.49 -5.93
CA TRP A 243 -12.17 -10.61 -5.70
C TRP A 243 -13.49 -11.26 -6.16
N GLN A 244 -14.55 -10.90 -5.46
CA GLN A 244 -15.93 -11.11 -5.82
C GLN A 244 -16.69 -9.81 -5.56
N LYS A 245 -17.83 -9.60 -6.22
CA LYS A 245 -18.69 -8.44 -5.93
C LYS A 245 -18.98 -8.40 -4.41
N ASN A 246 -18.94 -7.18 -3.86
CA ASN A 246 -19.09 -6.93 -2.42
C ASN A 246 -18.03 -7.58 -1.52
N SER A 247 -16.92 -8.07 -2.05
CA SER A 247 -15.75 -8.37 -1.21
C SER A 247 -15.08 -7.07 -0.78
N MET A 248 -14.54 -7.08 0.44
CA MET A 248 -13.73 -5.97 0.95
C MET A 248 -12.38 -6.47 1.46
N ALA A 249 -11.39 -5.59 1.39
CA ALA A 249 -10.09 -5.78 2.03
C ALA A 249 -9.74 -4.53 2.83
N ILE A 250 -9.16 -4.76 4.01
CA ILE A 250 -8.64 -3.72 4.91
C ILE A 250 -7.18 -4.07 5.12
N TRP A 251 -6.24 -3.17 4.82
CA TRP A 251 -4.83 -3.45 5.07
C TRP A 251 -4.11 -2.33 5.80
N ASP A 252 -3.12 -2.73 6.59
CA ASP A 252 -2.19 -1.82 7.23
C ASP A 252 -1.06 -1.50 6.25
N ASN A 253 -1.15 -0.32 5.65
CA ASN A 253 -0.20 0.17 4.66
C ASN A 253 1.19 0.45 5.25
N ARG A 254 1.28 0.55 6.58
CA ARG A 254 2.53 0.81 7.31
C ARG A 254 3.44 -0.41 7.39
N SER A 255 2.87 -1.62 7.20
CA SER A 255 3.55 -2.90 7.34
C SER A 255 3.45 -3.81 6.13
N THR A 256 2.73 -3.40 5.07
CA THR A 256 2.53 -4.20 3.86
C THR A 256 2.89 -3.46 2.58
N GLN A 257 3.21 -4.22 1.55
CA GLN A 257 3.12 -3.81 0.16
C GLN A 257 2.00 -4.59 -0.52
N HIS A 258 1.48 -4.05 -1.63
CA HIS A 258 0.50 -4.76 -2.43
C HIS A 258 0.77 -4.63 -3.93
N TYR A 259 0.10 -5.49 -4.70
CA TYR A 259 0.29 -5.63 -6.14
C TYR A 259 -1.06 -5.95 -6.78
N ALA A 260 -1.54 -5.11 -7.70
CA ALA A 260 -2.75 -5.39 -8.47
C ALA A 260 -2.40 -6.26 -9.68
N VAL A 261 -2.95 -7.45 -9.75
CA VAL A 261 -2.73 -8.36 -10.89
C VAL A 261 -3.58 -7.88 -12.06
N MET A 262 -2.91 -7.56 -13.19
CA MET A 262 -3.57 -6.98 -14.37
C MET A 262 -3.68 -8.00 -15.50
N ASP A 263 -4.35 -9.12 -15.24
CA ASP A 263 -4.56 -10.24 -16.14
C ASP A 263 -6.01 -10.38 -16.63
N TYR A 264 -6.83 -9.32 -16.48
CA TYR A 264 -8.28 -9.36 -16.69
C TYR A 264 -8.78 -8.59 -17.92
N GLN A 265 -7.92 -7.98 -18.69
CA GLN A 265 -8.34 -7.27 -19.91
C GLN A 265 -8.89 -8.26 -20.96
N PRO A 266 -9.96 -7.92 -21.69
CA PRO A 266 -10.64 -6.63 -21.78
C PRO A 266 -11.90 -6.49 -20.90
N CYS A 267 -11.86 -6.85 -19.65
CA CYS A 267 -13.00 -6.81 -18.74
C CYS A 267 -13.06 -5.52 -17.91
N HIS A 268 -14.26 -5.20 -17.44
CA HIS A 268 -14.45 -4.12 -16.45
C HIS A 268 -13.93 -4.56 -15.07
N ARG A 269 -13.35 -3.61 -14.34
CA ARG A 269 -13.03 -3.76 -12.92
C ARG A 269 -13.31 -2.46 -12.22
N LYS A 270 -14.22 -2.48 -11.22
CA LYS A 270 -14.63 -1.30 -10.47
C LYS A 270 -14.41 -1.53 -8.99
N MET A 271 -13.56 -0.72 -8.41
CA MET A 271 -13.23 -0.73 -7.00
C MET A 271 -13.53 0.63 -6.38
N GLU A 272 -13.86 0.63 -5.10
CA GLU A 272 -14.04 1.84 -4.29
C GLU A 272 -13.09 1.79 -3.10
N ARG A 273 -12.25 2.82 -2.97
CA ARG A 273 -11.15 2.88 -1.99
C ARG A 273 -11.35 4.05 -1.04
N ALA A 274 -11.26 3.80 0.26
CA ALA A 274 -11.10 4.83 1.28
C ALA A 274 -9.71 4.70 1.90
N GLY A 275 -8.85 5.68 1.65
CA GLY A 275 -7.52 5.78 2.25
C GLY A 275 -7.57 6.57 3.54
N ILE A 276 -6.89 6.11 4.58
CA ILE A 276 -6.84 6.76 5.89
C ILE A 276 -5.49 7.46 6.04
N ILE A 277 -5.50 8.74 6.41
CA ILE A 277 -4.27 9.53 6.66
C ILE A 277 -3.44 8.84 7.73
N GLY A 278 -2.13 8.76 7.52
CA GLY A 278 -1.19 8.08 8.39
C GLY A 278 -0.22 9.01 9.10
N ASP A 279 0.81 8.41 9.66
CA ASP A 279 1.90 9.07 10.38
C ASP A 279 3.11 9.35 9.47
N VAL A 280 3.99 10.21 9.95
CA VAL A 280 5.32 10.39 9.34
C VAL A 280 6.20 9.20 9.74
N PRO A 281 6.74 8.42 8.78
CA PRO A 281 7.60 7.27 9.08
C PRO A 281 8.88 7.66 9.83
N PHE A 282 9.20 6.93 10.90
CA PHE A 282 10.38 7.14 11.76
C PHE A 282 11.15 5.86 12.03
#